data_699d88fd03722553e3506b421e88b33f
#
_entry.id   699d88fd03722553e3506b421e88b33f
#
_cell.length_a   1.000
_cell.length_b   1.000
_cell.length_c   1.000
_cell.angle_alpha   90.00
_cell.angle_beta   90.00
_cell.angle_gamma   90.00
#
_symmetry.space_group_name_H-M   'P 1'
#
loop_
_entity.id
_entity.type
_entity.pdbx_description
1 polymer ?
#
loop_
_entity_poly.entity_id
_entity_poly.type
_entity_poly.pdbx_seq_one_letter_code
_entity_poly.pdbx_strand_id
1 'polypeptide(L)'
;DDKSNAVEVRKPRRSQFIVNDVTIEALVELHEENPNAVGVFKDELAGWIKDMNKYRAGGDLEFHLSAFSNSPAYTTRKTVRDNYIHSPIIPVLGGIQPAVLNQVFTDEYRDNGFSDRLLLCYPDCQVEKWNENEISDDLLQWYSDYVLSLYAHIRNDIMEFDEEGDVKSK
;
A
#
# COMPACT_ATOMS: atom_id res chain seq x y z
N ASP A 1 28.92 -39.57 2.85
CA ASP A 1 28.75 -38.12 2.65
C ASP A 1 27.35 -37.73 3.06
N ASP A 2 27.22 -37.47 4.33
CA ASP A 2 25.97 -37.08 5.00
C ASP A 2 25.78 -35.57 4.80
N LYS A 3 25.12 -35.15 3.71
CA LYS A 3 24.67 -33.78 3.56
C LYS A 3 23.48 -33.60 4.49
N SER A 4 23.75 -33.17 5.70
CA SER A 4 22.73 -32.74 6.65
C SER A 4 21.79 -31.74 5.97
N ASN A 5 20.51 -32.11 5.82
CA ASN A 5 19.42 -31.20 5.49
C ASN A 5 19.29 -30.19 6.63
N ALA A 6 20.08 -29.12 6.59
CA ALA A 6 19.91 -27.98 7.46
C ALA A 6 18.55 -27.35 7.06
N VAL A 7 17.55 -27.57 7.87
CA VAL A 7 16.28 -26.84 7.77
C VAL A 7 16.60 -25.36 7.98
N GLU A 8 16.51 -24.58 6.91
CA GLU A 8 16.71 -23.15 6.97
C GLU A 8 15.60 -22.54 7.84
N VAL A 9 15.93 -22.22 9.08
CA VAL A 9 15.01 -21.59 10.02
C VAL A 9 14.75 -20.17 9.51
N ARG A 10 13.62 -19.96 8.85
CA ARG A 10 13.19 -18.63 8.43
C ARG A 10 12.97 -17.75 9.66
N LYS A 11 13.64 -16.60 9.70
CA LYS A 11 13.37 -15.60 10.74
C LYS A 11 11.89 -15.21 10.70
N PRO A 12 11.22 -15.10 11.87
CA PRO A 12 9.86 -14.58 11.91
C PRO A 12 9.85 -13.18 11.30
N ARG A 13 9.01 -12.96 10.29
CA ARG A 13 8.88 -11.69 9.59
C ARG A 13 7.86 -10.81 10.31
N ARG A 14 8.15 -9.52 10.38
CA ARG A 14 7.22 -8.55 10.96
C ARG A 14 6.05 -8.37 9.98
N SER A 15 4.83 -8.54 10.45
CA SER A 15 3.65 -8.13 9.70
C SER A 15 3.65 -6.61 9.59
N GLN A 16 3.84 -6.09 8.38
CA GLN A 16 3.86 -4.66 8.09
C GLN A 16 3.07 -4.40 6.82
N PHE A 17 1.98 -3.70 6.91
CA PHE A 17 1.06 -3.40 5.81
C PHE A 17 0.85 -1.90 5.59
N ILE A 18 1.60 -1.06 6.32
CA ILE A 18 1.63 0.41 6.13
C ILE A 18 3.08 0.85 6.04
N VAL A 19 3.37 1.68 5.04
CA VAL A 19 4.69 2.28 4.82
C VAL A 19 4.56 3.76 4.48
N ASN A 20 5.57 4.56 4.83
CA ASN A 20 5.63 5.97 4.51
C ASN A 20 6.68 6.24 3.44
N ASP A 21 7.86 5.62 3.57
CA ASP A 21 8.96 5.73 2.62
C ASP A 21 9.45 4.34 2.25
N VAL A 22 9.42 4.06 0.94
CA VAL A 22 9.69 2.72 0.41
C VAL A 22 10.09 2.81 -1.05
N THR A 23 11.10 2.04 -1.45
CA THR A 23 11.40 1.84 -2.88
C THR A 23 10.44 0.82 -3.47
N ILE A 24 10.26 0.82 -4.80
CA ILE A 24 9.39 -0.14 -5.47
C ILE A 24 9.81 -1.59 -5.17
N GLU A 25 11.10 -1.87 -5.14
CA GLU A 25 11.59 -3.21 -4.85
C GLU A 25 11.24 -3.67 -3.43
N ALA A 26 11.42 -2.80 -2.45
CA ALA A 26 11.04 -3.08 -1.07
C ALA A 26 9.52 -3.20 -0.91
N LEU A 27 8.75 -2.42 -1.67
CA LEU A 27 7.30 -2.49 -1.69
C LEU A 27 6.81 -3.83 -2.27
N VAL A 28 7.44 -4.31 -3.35
CA VAL A 28 7.13 -5.62 -3.95
C VAL A 28 7.46 -6.75 -2.98
N GLU A 29 8.64 -6.72 -2.34
CA GLU A 29 9.02 -7.70 -1.32
C GLU A 29 8.04 -7.71 -0.14
N LEU A 30 7.67 -6.55 0.36
CA LEU A 30 6.73 -6.42 1.46
C LEU A 30 5.32 -6.91 1.09
N HIS A 31 4.87 -6.62 -0.13
CA HIS A 31 3.56 -7.05 -0.61
C HIS A 31 3.49 -8.57 -0.82
N GLU A 32 4.57 -9.21 -1.29
CA GLU A 32 4.65 -10.68 -1.37
C GLU A 32 4.47 -11.33 0.02
N GLU A 33 4.94 -10.66 1.08
CA GLU A 33 4.76 -11.10 2.47
C GLU A 33 3.37 -10.76 3.05
N ASN A 34 2.70 -9.76 2.47
CA ASN A 34 1.39 -9.26 2.88
C ASN A 34 0.43 -9.26 1.67
N PRO A 35 -0.06 -10.43 1.25
CA PRO A 35 -0.77 -10.58 -0.03
C PRO A 35 -2.09 -9.82 -0.12
N ASN A 36 -2.65 -9.38 1.01
CA ASN A 36 -3.92 -8.65 1.01
C ASN A 36 -3.77 -7.21 0.53
N ALA A 37 -2.82 -6.47 1.07
CA ALA A 37 -2.52 -5.10 0.66
C ALA A 37 -1.29 -4.55 1.38
N VAL A 38 -0.64 -3.55 0.78
CA VAL A 38 0.34 -2.68 1.46
C VAL A 38 -0.03 -1.22 1.18
N GLY A 39 -0.44 -0.49 2.21
CA GLY A 39 -0.80 0.93 2.12
C GLY A 39 0.42 1.84 2.18
N VAL A 40 0.50 2.81 1.28
CA VAL A 40 1.51 3.87 1.27
C VAL A 40 0.87 5.15 1.80
N PHE A 41 1.37 5.64 2.93
CA PHE A 41 0.86 6.86 3.58
C PHE A 41 1.91 7.95 3.52
N LYS A 42 1.58 9.07 2.88
CA LYS A 42 2.48 10.21 2.70
C LYS A 42 1.91 11.46 3.35
N ASP A 43 2.66 12.09 4.24
CA ASP A 43 2.27 13.40 4.77
C ASP A 43 2.21 14.45 3.65
N GLU A 44 3.13 14.36 2.68
CA GLU A 44 3.24 15.26 1.53
C GLU A 44 3.30 14.48 0.22
N LEU A 45 2.17 14.41 -0.50
CA LEU A 45 2.08 13.71 -1.80
C LEU A 45 2.89 14.40 -2.91
N ALA A 46 3.07 15.72 -2.82
CA ALA A 46 3.82 16.45 -3.86
C ALA A 46 5.26 15.96 -3.98
N GLY A 47 5.92 15.64 -2.85
CA GLY A 47 7.24 15.05 -2.83
C GLY A 47 7.27 13.68 -3.50
N TRP A 48 6.34 12.81 -3.12
CA TRP A 48 6.23 11.47 -3.68
C TRP A 48 5.99 11.47 -5.20
N ILE A 49 5.10 12.34 -5.71
CA ILE A 49 4.84 12.48 -7.14
C ILE A 49 6.09 12.97 -7.89
N LYS A 50 6.80 13.96 -7.34
CA LYS A 50 8.03 14.49 -7.94
C LYS A 50 9.17 13.47 -7.97
N ASP A 51 9.22 12.57 -7.00
CA ASP A 51 10.30 11.58 -6.88
C ASP A 51 10.08 10.35 -7.77
N MET A 52 8.84 10.08 -8.25
CA MET A 52 8.52 8.93 -9.09
C MET A 52 9.41 8.77 -10.33
N ASN A 53 9.87 9.86 -10.92
CA ASN A 53 10.70 9.83 -12.15
C ASN A 53 12.14 10.28 -11.91
N LYS A 54 12.54 10.53 -10.65
CA LYS A 54 13.83 11.16 -10.35
C LYS A 54 15.01 10.22 -10.53
N TYR A 55 14.85 8.94 -10.24
CA TYR A 55 15.94 7.96 -10.24
C TYR A 55 15.84 6.94 -11.37
N ARG A 56 14.67 6.77 -11.97
CA ARG A 56 14.44 5.88 -13.11
C ARG A 56 13.45 6.56 -14.05
N ALA A 57 13.86 6.89 -15.26
CA ALA A 57 12.96 7.46 -16.25
C ALA A 57 11.74 6.53 -16.45
N GLY A 58 10.59 6.90 -15.88
CA GLY A 58 9.30 6.23 -16.07
C GLY A 58 9.01 5.00 -15.18
N GLY A 59 10.01 4.36 -14.55
CA GLY A 59 9.80 3.04 -13.95
C GLY A 59 8.86 3.01 -12.73
N ASP A 60 8.93 4.00 -11.86
CA ASP A 60 8.10 4.03 -10.64
C ASP A 60 6.66 4.42 -10.97
N LEU A 61 6.48 5.37 -11.89
CA LEU A 61 5.16 5.76 -12.37
C LEU A 61 4.45 4.61 -13.07
N GLU A 62 5.15 3.92 -13.99
CA GLU A 62 4.62 2.77 -14.72
C GLU A 62 4.23 1.62 -13.77
N PHE A 63 4.99 1.41 -12.71
CA PHE A 63 4.64 0.44 -11.67
C PHE A 63 3.30 0.76 -11.03
N HIS A 64 3.08 2.02 -10.60
CA HIS A 64 1.83 2.42 -9.97
C HIS A 64 0.65 2.39 -10.94
N LEU A 65 0.84 2.76 -12.21
CA LEU A 65 -0.19 2.63 -13.25
C LEU A 65 -0.59 1.17 -13.48
N SER A 66 0.40 0.27 -13.53
CA SER A 66 0.18 -1.16 -13.71
C SER A 66 -0.49 -1.79 -12.49
N ALA A 67 -0.07 -1.42 -11.28
CA ALA A 67 -0.66 -1.88 -10.02
C ALA A 67 -2.13 -1.46 -9.90
N PHE A 68 -2.48 -0.22 -10.31
CA PHE A 68 -3.87 0.22 -10.35
C PHE A 68 -4.74 -0.63 -11.27
N SER A 69 -4.18 -1.11 -12.37
CA SER A 69 -4.86 -2.00 -13.32
C SER A 69 -4.80 -3.47 -12.90
N ASN A 70 -4.37 -3.77 -11.66
CA ASN A 70 -4.19 -5.11 -11.13
C ASN A 70 -3.27 -6.01 -11.99
N SER A 71 -2.31 -5.40 -12.68
CA SER A 71 -1.33 -6.17 -13.45
C SER A 71 -0.28 -6.76 -12.52
N PRO A 72 0.08 -8.04 -12.70
CA PRO A 72 1.11 -8.68 -11.88
C PRO A 72 2.42 -7.90 -11.91
N ALA A 73 3.08 -7.81 -10.76
CA ALA A 73 4.36 -7.14 -10.63
C ALA A 73 5.46 -8.12 -10.19
N TYR A 74 6.64 -7.96 -10.75
CA TYR A 74 7.81 -8.76 -10.39
C TYR A 74 9.08 -7.92 -10.40
N THR A 75 10.01 -8.28 -9.53
CA THR A 75 11.35 -7.72 -9.54
C THR A 75 12.36 -8.84 -9.73
N THR A 76 13.16 -8.74 -10.77
CA THR A 76 14.24 -9.68 -11.05
C THR A 76 15.59 -9.00 -10.83
N ARG A 77 16.40 -9.51 -9.91
CA ARG A 77 17.74 -9.02 -9.63
C ARG A 77 18.78 -10.15 -9.70
N LYS A 78 19.97 -9.84 -10.22
CA LYS A 78 21.07 -10.82 -10.38
C LYS A 78 21.56 -11.46 -9.07
N THR A 79 21.28 -10.85 -7.92
CA THR A 79 21.88 -11.21 -6.62
C THR A 79 20.88 -11.45 -5.49
N VAL A 80 19.57 -11.28 -5.74
CA VAL A 80 18.52 -11.41 -4.73
C VAL A 80 17.39 -12.27 -5.31
N ARG A 81 16.62 -12.93 -4.43
CA ARG A 81 15.42 -13.69 -4.80
C ARG A 81 14.50 -12.83 -5.67
N ASP A 82 13.96 -13.44 -6.73
CA ASP A 82 12.90 -12.84 -7.51
C ASP A 82 11.62 -12.75 -6.66
N ASN A 83 11.06 -11.56 -6.53
CA ASN A 83 9.82 -11.33 -5.84
C ASN A 83 8.69 -11.12 -6.86
N TYR A 84 7.52 -11.67 -6.55
CA TYR A 84 6.38 -11.66 -7.45
C TYR A 84 5.09 -11.33 -6.69
N ILE A 85 4.31 -10.40 -7.24
CA ILE A 85 2.97 -10.07 -6.77
C ILE A 85 2.00 -10.44 -7.89
N HIS A 86 1.09 -11.36 -7.61
CA HIS A 86 0.08 -11.78 -8.59
C HIS A 86 -0.99 -10.69 -8.76
N SER A 87 -1.47 -10.13 -7.67
CA SER A 87 -2.54 -9.13 -7.63
C SER A 87 -2.15 -7.97 -6.71
N PRO A 88 -1.48 -6.92 -7.23
CA PRO A 88 -1.05 -5.81 -6.41
C PRO A 88 -2.23 -4.98 -5.91
N ILE A 89 -2.29 -4.79 -4.59
CA ILE A 89 -3.24 -3.88 -3.92
C ILE A 89 -2.42 -2.90 -3.10
N ILE A 90 -2.21 -1.70 -3.66
CA ILE A 90 -1.31 -0.69 -3.11
C ILE A 90 -2.04 0.65 -3.02
N PRO A 91 -2.94 0.81 -2.03
CA PRO A 91 -3.58 2.09 -1.80
C PRO A 91 -2.56 3.14 -1.35
N VAL A 92 -2.67 4.33 -1.94
CA VAL A 92 -1.84 5.49 -1.58
C VAL A 92 -2.74 6.57 -0.99
N LEU A 93 -2.41 7.05 0.19
CA LEU A 93 -3.11 8.13 0.87
C LEU A 93 -2.12 9.20 1.32
N GLY A 94 -2.49 10.46 1.18
CA GLY A 94 -1.69 11.55 1.73
C GLY A 94 -2.29 12.92 1.50
N GLY A 95 -1.66 13.92 2.12
CA GLY A 95 -2.02 15.32 1.98
C GLY A 95 -1.32 15.98 0.80
N ILE A 96 -1.99 16.95 0.19
CA ILE A 96 -1.38 17.83 -0.81
C ILE A 96 -1.98 19.22 -0.69
N GLN A 97 -1.14 20.22 -0.75
CA GLN A 97 -1.60 21.61 -0.70
C GLN A 97 -2.18 22.02 -2.06
N PRO A 98 -3.36 22.66 -2.12
CA PRO A 98 -3.97 23.11 -3.38
C PRO A 98 -3.04 23.98 -4.23
N ALA A 99 -2.22 24.81 -3.59
CA ALA A 99 -1.30 25.71 -4.29
C ALA A 99 -0.20 25.00 -5.10
N VAL A 100 0.10 23.75 -4.78
CA VAL A 100 1.15 22.98 -5.47
C VAL A 100 0.60 21.99 -6.51
N LEU A 101 -0.73 21.82 -6.59
CA LEU A 101 -1.35 20.88 -7.53
C LEU A 101 -0.90 21.10 -8.97
N ASN A 102 -0.90 22.35 -9.44
CA ASN A 102 -0.47 22.67 -10.82
C ASN A 102 1.01 22.42 -11.08
N GLN A 103 1.84 22.28 -10.02
CA GLN A 103 3.27 22.01 -10.16
C GLN A 103 3.57 20.51 -10.24
N VAL A 104 2.65 19.68 -9.76
CA VAL A 104 2.82 18.21 -9.73
C VAL A 104 1.94 17.51 -10.76
N PHE A 105 0.76 18.06 -11.09
CA PHE A 105 -0.10 17.53 -12.14
C PHE A 105 0.19 18.22 -13.49
N THR A 106 1.25 17.77 -14.13
CA THR A 106 1.67 18.25 -15.46
C THR A 106 0.82 17.63 -16.57
N ASP A 107 0.97 18.13 -17.81
CA ASP A 107 0.31 17.53 -18.98
C ASP A 107 0.73 16.07 -19.17
N GLU A 108 2.00 15.73 -18.89
CA GLU A 108 2.50 14.35 -18.92
C GLU A 108 1.70 13.41 -18.01
N TYR A 109 1.38 13.81 -16.77
CA TYR A 109 0.57 13.00 -15.85
C TYR A 109 -0.90 12.92 -16.25
N ARG A 110 -1.39 13.86 -17.03
CA ARG A 110 -2.73 13.79 -17.62
C ARG A 110 -2.75 12.86 -18.82
N ASP A 111 -1.78 13.00 -19.70
CA ASP A 111 -1.71 12.24 -20.95
C ASP A 111 -1.51 10.72 -20.70
N ASN A 112 -0.80 10.34 -19.63
CA ASN A 112 -0.61 8.94 -19.26
C ASN A 112 -1.71 8.40 -18.32
N GLY A 113 -2.69 9.23 -17.95
CA GLY A 113 -3.82 8.86 -17.09
C GLY A 113 -3.49 8.67 -15.60
N PHE A 114 -2.32 9.11 -15.13
CA PHE A 114 -1.99 9.05 -13.71
C PHE A 114 -2.91 9.94 -12.88
N SER A 115 -3.15 11.16 -13.34
CA SER A 115 -4.06 12.11 -12.67
C SER A 115 -5.47 11.55 -12.50
N ASP A 116 -5.96 10.78 -13.48
CA ASP A 116 -7.31 10.20 -13.48
C ASP A 116 -7.50 9.07 -12.46
N ARG A 117 -6.39 8.57 -11.93
CA ARG A 117 -6.39 7.52 -10.90
C ARG A 117 -6.32 8.07 -9.48
N LEU A 118 -6.27 9.40 -9.32
CA LEU A 118 -6.20 10.07 -8.03
C LEU A 118 -7.54 10.71 -7.67
N LEU A 119 -8.07 10.33 -6.53
CA LEU A 119 -9.25 10.96 -5.96
C LEU A 119 -8.80 12.14 -5.10
N LEU A 120 -9.03 13.36 -5.58
CA LEU A 120 -8.74 14.59 -4.84
C LEU A 120 -9.98 15.01 -4.05
N CYS A 121 -9.80 15.23 -2.76
CA CYS A 121 -10.83 15.71 -1.87
C CYS A 121 -10.39 17.04 -1.27
N TYR A 122 -11.17 18.09 -1.47
CA TYR A 122 -10.98 19.40 -0.88
C TYR A 122 -12.30 19.88 -0.28
N PRO A 123 -12.62 19.49 0.96
CA PRO A 123 -13.87 19.84 1.58
C PRO A 123 -13.92 21.35 1.89
N ASP A 124 -15.08 21.96 1.69
CA ASP A 124 -15.35 23.32 2.14
C ASP A 124 -15.62 23.30 3.64
N CYS A 125 -14.55 23.30 4.43
CA CYS A 125 -14.60 23.27 5.88
C CYS A 125 -14.54 24.68 6.44
N GLN A 126 -15.54 25.06 7.24
CA GLN A 126 -15.42 26.23 8.09
C GLN A 126 -14.50 25.87 9.27
N VAL A 127 -13.58 26.78 9.58
CA VAL A 127 -12.74 26.62 10.78
C VAL A 127 -13.65 26.77 12.01
N GLU A 128 -13.94 25.65 12.64
CA GLU A 128 -14.71 25.65 13.87
C GLU A 128 -13.87 26.24 15.01
N LYS A 129 -14.58 26.86 15.99
CA LYS A 129 -13.91 27.33 17.20
C LYS A 129 -13.36 26.12 17.96
N TRP A 130 -12.25 26.33 18.65
CA TRP A 130 -11.69 25.33 19.55
C TRP A 130 -12.79 24.78 20.48
N ASN A 131 -12.84 23.45 20.55
CA ASN A 131 -13.79 22.71 21.36
C ASN A 131 -13.01 21.91 22.40
N GLU A 132 -13.34 22.09 23.68
CA GLU A 132 -12.71 21.36 24.79
C GLU A 132 -13.42 20.04 25.12
N ASN A 133 -14.43 19.65 24.34
CA ASN A 133 -15.10 18.37 24.54
C ASN A 133 -14.14 17.22 24.21
N GLU A 134 -14.04 16.31 25.13
CA GLU A 134 -13.29 15.05 24.95
C GLU A 134 -14.20 13.96 24.39
N ILE A 135 -13.61 13.05 23.64
CA ILE A 135 -14.30 11.85 23.19
C ILE A 135 -14.49 10.94 24.40
N SER A 136 -15.70 10.46 24.64
CA SER A 136 -15.94 9.56 25.77
C SER A 136 -15.23 8.20 25.57
N ASP A 137 -14.82 7.59 26.68
CA ASP A 137 -14.17 6.28 26.67
C ASP A 137 -15.06 5.20 26.02
N ASP A 138 -16.38 5.28 26.21
CA ASP A 138 -17.35 4.36 25.59
C ASP A 138 -17.32 4.46 24.05
N LEU A 139 -17.19 5.68 23.50
CA LEU A 139 -17.12 5.88 22.06
C LEU A 139 -15.79 5.38 21.50
N LEU A 140 -14.69 5.60 22.22
CA LEU A 140 -13.37 5.08 21.85
C LEU A 140 -13.37 3.55 21.86
N GLN A 141 -13.96 2.94 22.87
CA GLN A 141 -14.07 1.49 22.95
C GLN A 141 -14.94 0.94 21.83
N TRP A 142 -16.12 1.51 21.59
CA TRP A 142 -16.99 1.13 20.49
C TRP A 142 -16.27 1.20 19.14
N TYR A 143 -15.54 2.30 18.87
CA TYR A 143 -14.78 2.46 17.62
C TYR A 143 -13.69 1.39 17.49
N SER A 144 -12.98 1.12 18.56
CA SER A 144 -11.95 0.09 18.60
C SER A 144 -12.52 -1.30 18.30
N ASP A 145 -13.62 -1.66 18.96
CA ASP A 145 -14.29 -2.94 18.76
C ASP A 145 -14.85 -3.07 17.33
N TYR A 146 -15.38 -1.99 16.79
CA TYR A 146 -15.85 -1.94 15.40
C TYR A 146 -14.72 -2.20 14.40
N VAL A 147 -13.59 -1.50 14.54
CA VAL A 147 -12.42 -1.68 13.68
C VAL A 147 -11.87 -3.11 13.78
N LEU A 148 -11.76 -3.64 15.01
CA LEU A 148 -11.32 -5.02 15.23
C LEU A 148 -12.27 -6.04 14.61
N SER A 149 -13.59 -5.80 14.66
CA SER A 149 -14.58 -6.67 14.05
C SER A 149 -14.47 -6.70 12.52
N LEU A 150 -14.23 -5.55 11.90
CA LEU A 150 -13.98 -5.46 10.45
C LEU A 150 -12.72 -6.23 10.06
N TYR A 151 -11.65 -6.07 10.84
CA TYR A 151 -10.39 -6.77 10.59
C TYR A 151 -10.55 -8.29 10.73
N ALA A 152 -11.29 -8.75 11.73
CA ALA A 152 -11.57 -10.17 11.93
C ALA A 152 -12.45 -10.74 10.80
N HIS A 153 -13.44 -9.97 10.33
CA HIS A 153 -14.31 -10.38 9.22
C HIS A 153 -13.52 -10.56 7.92
N ILE A 154 -12.72 -9.55 7.55
CA ILE A 154 -11.86 -9.61 6.36
C ILE A 154 -10.92 -10.81 6.44
N ARG A 155 -10.33 -11.08 7.61
CA ARG A 155 -9.38 -12.18 7.78
C ARG A 155 -10.05 -13.55 7.65
N ASN A 156 -11.28 -13.70 8.13
CA ASN A 156 -12.02 -14.97 8.05
C ASN A 156 -12.55 -15.24 6.63
N ASP A 157 -12.90 -14.21 5.87
CA ASP A 157 -13.38 -14.37 4.48
C ASP A 157 -12.23 -14.67 3.49
N ILE A 158 -10.99 -14.33 3.85
CA ILE A 158 -9.83 -14.47 2.95
C ILE A 158 -9.09 -15.79 3.14
N MET A 159 -9.30 -16.54 4.25
CA MET A 159 -8.46 -17.68 4.60
C MET A 159 -9.21 -18.96 4.96
N GLU A 160 -10.04 -19.48 4.08
CA GLU A 160 -10.25 -20.93 4.05
C GLU A 160 -9.29 -21.53 3.00
N PHE A 161 -8.17 -22.08 3.50
CA PHE A 161 -7.29 -22.92 2.70
C PHE A 161 -7.79 -24.36 2.78
N ASP A 162 -7.68 -25.11 1.69
CA ASP A 162 -7.90 -26.55 1.72
C ASP A 162 -6.69 -27.27 2.37
N GLU A 163 -6.79 -28.58 2.51
CA GLU A 163 -5.74 -29.41 3.12
C GLU A 163 -4.45 -29.44 2.29
N GLU A 164 -4.49 -28.98 1.03
CA GLU A 164 -3.38 -28.89 0.11
C GLU A 164 -2.75 -27.48 0.10
N GLY A 165 -3.34 -26.51 0.85
CA GLY A 165 -2.85 -25.14 0.99
C GLY A 165 -3.36 -24.18 -0.08
N ASP A 166 -4.35 -24.57 -0.87
CA ASP A 166 -5.00 -23.73 -1.87
C ASP A 166 -6.23 -23.00 -1.30
N VAL A 167 -6.48 -21.78 -1.80
CA VAL A 167 -7.60 -20.96 -1.37
C VAL A 167 -8.91 -21.56 -1.85
N LYS A 168 -9.80 -21.97 -0.93
CA LYS A 168 -11.15 -22.37 -1.29
C LYS A 168 -11.91 -21.18 -1.85
N SER A 169 -12.21 -21.18 -3.13
CA SER A 169 -13.18 -20.27 -3.74
C SER A 169 -14.59 -20.63 -3.25
N LYS A 170 -15.28 -19.69 -2.62
CA LYS A 170 -16.72 -19.78 -2.40
C LYS A 170 -17.49 -19.51 -3.68
#